data_f743fbf6e6f25be5f9bda75a64669b29
#
_entry.id   f743fbf6e6f25be5f9bda75a64669b29
#
_cell.length_a   1.000
_cell.length_b   1.000
_cell.length_c   1.000
_cell.angle_alpha   90.00
_cell.angle_beta   90.00
_cell.angle_gamma   90.00
#
_symmetry.space_group_name_H-M   'P 1'
#
loop_
_entity.id
_entity.type
_entity.pdbx_description
1 polymer ?
#
loop_
_entity_poly.entity_id
_entity_poly.type
_entity_poly.pdbx_seq_one_letter_code
_entity_poly.pdbx_strand_id
1 'polypeptide(L)'
;YDTSDRLFFEPVTLEDVLEIVHLEKPKGVIVQFGGQTPLKLARALEAEGVPIIGTSPEAIDRAEDRERFQQMIERLGLKQPQNAIVRSTEEAVLKAVGVGYPIVVRPSYVLGGRAMEIVHKESELRTYMKEAVQASDDAPVLLDHFLNNAIEVDVDAVCDGEQVVIGAIMQHIEQCGVHSGDSACSLPPYSLPADVQDLMREQVKKMARELGVIGLMNTQLAYQDGEIYVIEVNPRASRTVPFVSKCIGASLAKVAARCQVGMSLAAQGFTKEIIPNYFSVKEAVFPFNKFPAVDPILGPEMRSTGEVMGVGDTFAEAYSKSQLGASDAIPKSGKAIISVRDFDKAGIVPVAKE
;
A
#
# COMPACT_ATOMS: atom_id res chain seq x y z
N TYR A 1 0.94 22.29 -9.09
CA TYR A 1 2.28 22.81 -9.44
C TYR A 1 2.33 24.35 -9.49
N ASP A 2 1.20 25.01 -9.60
CA ASP A 2 1.10 26.47 -9.60
C ASP A 2 1.33 27.12 -8.22
N THR A 3 1.52 26.33 -7.17
CA THR A 3 1.79 26.80 -5.80
C THR A 3 3.27 26.72 -5.41
N SER A 4 4.15 26.27 -6.32
CA SER A 4 5.59 26.26 -6.10
C SER A 4 6.20 27.62 -6.32
N ASP A 5 7.15 28.05 -5.46
CA ASP A 5 7.92 29.28 -5.67
C ASP A 5 8.79 29.16 -6.94
N ARG A 6 9.35 27.97 -7.16
CA ARG A 6 10.09 27.60 -8.37
C ARG A 6 9.75 26.17 -8.75
N LEU A 7 9.56 25.92 -10.03
CA LEU A 7 9.21 24.62 -10.58
C LEU A 7 10.24 24.23 -11.64
N PHE A 8 10.79 23.01 -11.50
CA PHE A 8 11.74 22.42 -12.41
C PHE A 8 11.10 21.19 -13.07
N PHE A 9 11.16 21.11 -14.41
CA PHE A 9 10.65 19.99 -15.20
C PHE A 9 11.82 19.15 -15.71
N GLU A 10 12.55 18.56 -14.77
CA GLU A 10 13.72 17.75 -15.05
C GLU A 10 13.47 16.28 -14.64
N PRO A 11 14.21 15.33 -15.19
CA PRO A 11 14.21 13.95 -14.72
C PRO A 11 14.53 13.89 -13.22
N VAL A 12 13.90 12.96 -12.49
CA VAL A 12 14.21 12.73 -11.08
C VAL A 12 15.40 11.76 -10.98
N THR A 13 16.56 12.22 -11.46
CA THR A 13 17.85 11.54 -11.36
C THR A 13 18.73 12.22 -10.32
N LEU A 14 19.76 11.53 -9.84
CA LEU A 14 20.69 12.12 -8.88
C LEU A 14 21.36 13.38 -9.44
N GLU A 15 21.82 13.33 -10.69
CA GLU A 15 22.52 14.40 -11.37
C GLU A 15 21.65 15.66 -11.47
N ASP A 16 20.43 15.54 -12.01
CA ASP A 16 19.53 16.67 -12.19
C ASP A 16 19.12 17.30 -10.84
N VAL A 17 18.87 16.46 -9.84
CA VAL A 17 18.52 16.94 -8.49
C VAL A 17 19.69 17.66 -7.83
N LEU A 18 20.93 17.17 -7.98
CA LEU A 18 22.13 17.83 -7.46
C LEU A 18 22.37 19.19 -8.11
N GLU A 19 22.15 19.32 -9.43
CA GLU A 19 22.27 20.62 -10.13
C GLU A 19 21.25 21.63 -9.59
N ILE A 20 20.00 21.20 -9.35
CA ILE A 20 18.98 22.05 -8.71
C ILE A 20 19.40 22.44 -7.28
N VAL A 21 19.92 21.50 -6.50
CA VAL A 21 20.43 21.75 -5.13
C VAL A 21 21.58 22.77 -5.15
N HIS A 22 22.53 22.65 -6.08
CA HIS A 22 23.63 23.60 -6.24
C HIS A 22 23.15 24.98 -6.64
N LEU A 23 22.13 25.06 -7.49
CA LEU A 23 21.54 26.32 -7.96
C LEU A 23 20.74 27.03 -6.85
N GLU A 24 19.82 26.29 -6.21
CA GLU A 24 18.84 26.86 -5.28
C GLU A 24 19.33 26.90 -3.83
N LYS A 25 20.33 26.10 -3.48
CA LYS A 25 20.91 25.97 -2.14
C LYS A 25 19.86 25.81 -1.04
N PRO A 26 18.94 24.83 -1.19
CA PRO A 26 17.91 24.60 -0.21
C PRO A 26 18.49 24.14 1.13
N LYS A 27 17.72 24.26 2.20
CA LYS A 27 18.09 23.70 3.53
C LYS A 27 18.16 22.17 3.53
N GLY A 28 17.53 21.53 2.57
CA GLY A 28 17.51 20.08 2.38
C GLY A 28 16.42 19.66 1.39
N VAL A 29 16.29 18.38 1.18
CA VAL A 29 15.38 17.78 0.20
C VAL A 29 14.37 16.87 0.91
N ILE A 30 13.09 17.01 0.57
CA ILE A 30 12.02 16.10 0.98
C ILE A 30 11.81 15.09 -0.15
N VAL A 31 11.97 13.79 0.14
CA VAL A 31 11.90 12.70 -0.84
C VAL A 31 10.59 11.88 -0.73
N GLN A 32 9.70 12.19 0.23
CA GLN A 32 8.59 11.31 0.60
C GLN A 32 7.27 11.57 -0.12
N PHE A 33 7.19 12.54 -1.06
CA PHE A 33 5.92 12.91 -1.73
C PHE A 33 5.84 12.54 -3.22
N GLY A 34 6.82 11.83 -3.74
CA GLY A 34 6.88 11.45 -5.16
C GLY A 34 6.86 9.94 -5.42
N GLY A 35 6.33 9.14 -4.49
CA GLY A 35 6.38 7.68 -4.57
C GLY A 35 7.80 7.13 -4.42
N GLN A 36 8.11 6.03 -5.10
CA GLN A 36 9.42 5.35 -4.97
C GLN A 36 10.56 6.05 -5.71
N THR A 37 10.28 6.81 -6.75
CA THR A 37 11.35 7.43 -7.58
C THR A 37 12.23 8.38 -6.77
N PRO A 38 11.72 9.44 -6.12
CA PRO A 38 12.55 10.31 -5.29
C PRO A 38 13.05 9.61 -4.01
N LEU A 39 12.28 8.66 -3.47
CA LEU A 39 12.66 7.94 -2.26
C LEU A 39 13.99 7.17 -2.44
N LYS A 40 14.17 6.54 -3.59
CA LYS A 40 15.41 5.82 -3.94
C LYS A 40 16.66 6.71 -4.03
N LEU A 41 16.48 8.02 -4.18
CA LEU A 41 17.61 8.97 -4.21
C LEU A 41 18.10 9.35 -2.81
N ALA A 42 17.37 9.02 -1.74
CA ALA A 42 17.65 9.50 -0.38
C ALA A 42 19.10 9.23 0.06
N ARG A 43 19.58 7.99 -0.08
CA ARG A 43 20.95 7.62 0.29
C ARG A 43 22.02 8.25 -0.62
N ALA A 44 21.75 8.31 -1.91
CA ALA A 44 22.70 8.92 -2.85
C ALA A 44 22.85 10.42 -2.60
N LEU A 45 21.74 11.13 -2.35
CA LEU A 45 21.76 12.55 -1.98
C LEU A 45 22.47 12.79 -0.65
N GLU A 46 22.22 11.94 0.36
CA GLU A 46 22.91 12.01 1.66
C GLU A 46 24.42 11.81 1.51
N ALA A 47 24.85 10.87 0.65
CA ALA A 47 26.27 10.62 0.36
C ALA A 47 26.96 11.83 -0.29
N GLU A 48 26.23 12.62 -1.07
CA GLU A 48 26.69 13.89 -1.65
C GLU A 48 26.57 15.09 -0.67
N GLY A 49 26.25 14.83 0.58
CA GLY A 49 26.16 15.85 1.64
C GLY A 49 24.87 16.68 1.60
N VAL A 50 23.85 16.26 0.86
CA VAL A 50 22.55 16.93 0.82
C VAL A 50 21.68 16.47 1.98
N PRO A 51 21.23 17.37 2.88
CA PRO A 51 20.38 17.00 3.99
C PRO A 51 19.02 16.47 3.50
N ILE A 52 18.60 15.31 4.00
CA ILE A 52 17.26 14.78 3.78
C ILE A 52 16.36 15.25 4.93
N ILE A 53 15.27 15.93 4.58
CA ILE A 53 14.28 16.47 5.52
C ILE A 53 13.13 15.47 5.67
N GLY A 54 12.80 15.11 6.91
CA GLY A 54 11.78 14.11 7.22
C GLY A 54 12.37 12.82 7.75
N THR A 55 11.79 11.69 7.39
CA THR A 55 12.32 10.37 7.78
C THR A 55 13.72 10.15 7.21
N SER A 56 14.64 9.66 8.03
CA SER A 56 16.05 9.51 7.64
C SER A 56 16.23 8.46 6.53
N PRO A 57 17.26 8.61 5.66
CA PRO A 57 17.58 7.59 4.64
C PRO A 57 17.84 6.21 5.24
N GLU A 58 18.40 6.14 6.45
CA GLU A 58 18.60 4.89 7.19
C GLU A 58 17.26 4.21 7.55
N ALA A 59 16.30 4.98 8.04
CA ALA A 59 14.97 4.46 8.38
C ALA A 59 14.18 4.02 7.14
N ILE A 60 14.30 4.76 6.04
CA ILE A 60 13.70 4.39 4.74
C ILE A 60 14.28 3.06 4.27
N ASP A 61 15.60 2.91 4.27
CA ASP A 61 16.28 1.68 3.87
C ASP A 61 15.90 0.48 4.77
N ARG A 62 15.78 0.71 6.08
CA ARG A 62 15.37 -0.32 7.03
C ARG A 62 13.94 -0.82 6.76
N ALA A 63 13.07 0.04 6.26
CA ALA A 63 11.71 -0.35 5.87
C ALA A 63 11.68 -1.08 4.50
N GLU A 64 12.61 -0.77 3.60
CA GLU A 64 12.67 -1.36 2.24
C GLU A 64 13.51 -2.63 2.17
N ASP A 65 14.57 -2.75 2.99
CA ASP A 65 15.39 -3.95 3.08
C ASP A 65 14.64 -5.04 3.84
N ARG A 66 14.41 -6.18 3.19
CA ARG A 66 13.58 -7.26 3.72
C ARG A 66 14.14 -7.90 4.97
N GLU A 67 15.43 -8.14 5.02
CA GLU A 67 16.05 -8.78 6.18
C GLU A 67 15.97 -7.87 7.40
N ARG A 68 16.31 -6.60 7.21
CA ARG A 68 16.23 -5.58 8.26
C ARG A 68 14.78 -5.34 8.71
N PHE A 69 13.85 -5.34 7.76
CA PHE A 69 12.43 -5.22 8.04
C PHE A 69 11.91 -6.42 8.84
N GLN A 70 12.22 -7.64 8.43
CA GLN A 70 11.86 -8.85 9.15
C GLN A 70 12.38 -8.81 10.59
N GLN A 71 13.66 -8.48 10.80
CA GLN A 71 14.27 -8.34 12.13
C GLN A 71 13.54 -7.30 12.99
N MET A 72 13.09 -6.20 12.37
CA MET A 72 12.30 -5.18 13.06
C MET A 72 10.93 -5.72 13.49
N ILE A 73 10.21 -6.40 12.61
CA ILE A 73 8.90 -6.99 12.88
C ILE A 73 9.00 -8.03 14.00
N GLU A 74 10.00 -8.89 13.97
CA GLU A 74 10.27 -9.89 15.01
C GLU A 74 10.56 -9.23 16.38
N ARG A 75 11.40 -8.19 16.42
CA ARG A 75 11.68 -7.43 17.65
C ARG A 75 10.44 -6.79 18.25
N LEU A 76 9.52 -6.30 17.40
CA LEU A 76 8.26 -5.69 17.84
C LEU A 76 7.21 -6.72 18.26
N GLY A 77 7.48 -8.02 18.08
CA GLY A 77 6.55 -9.11 18.36
C GLY A 77 5.35 -9.12 17.40
N LEU A 78 5.53 -8.60 16.18
CA LEU A 78 4.51 -8.56 15.13
C LEU A 78 4.66 -9.75 14.20
N LYS A 79 3.63 -10.04 13.41
CA LYS A 79 3.61 -11.17 12.49
C LYS A 79 3.76 -10.72 11.04
N GLN A 80 4.49 -11.51 10.26
CA GLN A 80 4.52 -11.45 8.81
C GLN A 80 4.07 -12.81 8.24
N PRO A 81 3.60 -12.86 6.98
CA PRO A 81 3.46 -14.12 6.27
C PRO A 81 4.81 -14.85 6.25
N GLN A 82 4.78 -16.16 6.29
CA GLN A 82 6.01 -16.95 6.13
C GLN A 82 6.64 -16.66 4.79
N ASN A 83 7.94 -16.45 4.76
CA ASN A 83 8.65 -16.04 3.56
C ASN A 83 10.03 -16.69 3.45
N ALA A 84 10.58 -16.68 2.24
CA ALA A 84 11.94 -17.11 1.97
C ALA A 84 12.54 -16.32 0.82
N ILE A 85 13.84 -16.09 0.88
CA ILE A 85 14.64 -15.54 -0.21
C ILE A 85 15.38 -16.70 -0.86
N VAL A 86 15.32 -16.80 -2.19
CA VAL A 86 15.91 -17.90 -2.97
C VAL A 86 16.65 -17.37 -4.19
N ARG A 87 17.66 -18.12 -4.64
CA ARG A 87 18.49 -17.74 -5.81
C ARG A 87 18.51 -18.82 -6.91
N SER A 88 17.90 -19.97 -6.65
CA SER A 88 17.80 -21.05 -7.63
C SER A 88 16.46 -21.75 -7.55
N THR A 89 16.11 -22.47 -8.62
CA THR A 89 14.89 -23.28 -8.67
C THR A 89 14.89 -24.38 -7.61
N GLU A 90 16.01 -25.02 -7.37
CA GLU A 90 16.15 -26.10 -6.39
C GLU A 90 15.98 -25.56 -4.97
N GLU A 91 16.59 -24.42 -4.67
CA GLU A 91 16.41 -23.74 -3.39
C GLU A 91 14.95 -23.30 -3.18
N ALA A 92 14.31 -22.78 -4.23
CA ALA A 92 12.90 -22.37 -4.18
C ALA A 92 11.99 -23.53 -3.82
N VAL A 93 12.15 -24.68 -4.48
CA VAL A 93 11.35 -25.88 -4.19
C VAL A 93 11.56 -26.39 -2.77
N LEU A 94 12.83 -26.40 -2.30
CA LEU A 94 13.15 -26.83 -0.94
C LEU A 94 12.49 -25.91 0.11
N LYS A 95 12.62 -24.58 -0.07
CA LYS A 95 12.07 -23.60 0.88
C LYS A 95 10.56 -23.45 0.80
N ALA A 96 9.95 -23.70 -0.37
CA ALA A 96 8.50 -23.67 -0.55
C ALA A 96 7.75 -24.64 0.37
N VAL A 97 8.37 -25.73 0.77
CA VAL A 97 7.79 -26.70 1.76
C VAL A 97 7.56 -26.02 3.11
N GLY A 98 8.49 -25.17 3.54
CA GLY A 98 8.37 -24.42 4.80
C GLY A 98 7.47 -23.19 4.69
N VAL A 99 7.45 -22.53 3.53
CA VAL A 99 6.58 -21.37 3.27
C VAL A 99 5.11 -21.80 3.15
N GLY A 100 4.84 -22.92 2.49
CA GLY A 100 3.48 -23.44 2.28
C GLY A 100 2.76 -22.77 1.09
N TYR A 101 2.14 -23.61 0.23
CA TYR A 101 1.32 -23.12 -0.89
C TYR A 101 -0.07 -22.65 -0.42
N PRO A 102 -0.70 -21.67 -1.11
CA PRO A 102 -0.19 -20.91 -2.27
C PRO A 102 0.94 -19.94 -1.88
N ILE A 103 1.81 -19.63 -2.85
CA ILE A 103 2.97 -18.75 -2.66
C ILE A 103 2.91 -17.61 -3.66
N VAL A 104 3.10 -16.38 -3.18
CA VAL A 104 3.41 -15.24 -4.04
C VAL A 104 4.89 -15.28 -4.36
N VAL A 105 5.22 -15.36 -5.65
CA VAL A 105 6.61 -15.34 -6.13
C VAL A 105 6.88 -14.00 -6.77
N ARG A 106 7.98 -13.36 -6.39
CA ARG A 106 8.34 -12.04 -6.94
C ARG A 106 9.85 -11.85 -7.05
N PRO A 107 10.36 -11.24 -8.13
CA PRO A 107 11.75 -10.82 -8.22
C PRO A 107 12.04 -9.68 -7.24
N SER A 108 13.25 -9.63 -6.67
CA SER A 108 13.59 -8.65 -5.61
C SER A 108 13.66 -7.20 -6.06
N TYR A 109 13.81 -6.93 -7.35
CA TYR A 109 14.04 -5.56 -7.86
C TYR A 109 12.95 -5.06 -8.81
N VAL A 110 11.74 -5.59 -8.70
CA VAL A 110 10.63 -5.20 -9.57
C VAL A 110 9.68 -4.28 -8.82
N LEU A 111 9.27 -3.19 -9.49
CA LEU A 111 8.35 -2.18 -8.96
C LEU A 111 6.92 -2.43 -9.44
N GLY A 112 5.93 -2.09 -8.59
CA GLY A 112 4.52 -2.07 -8.97
C GLY A 112 3.90 -3.43 -9.24
N GLY A 113 4.39 -4.50 -8.58
CA GLY A 113 3.85 -5.84 -8.73
C GLY A 113 4.17 -6.54 -10.06
N ARG A 114 4.98 -5.91 -10.92
CA ARG A 114 5.36 -6.47 -12.23
C ARG A 114 6.06 -7.82 -12.05
N ALA A 115 5.67 -8.80 -12.87
CA ALA A 115 6.17 -10.17 -12.81
C ALA A 115 5.96 -10.88 -11.46
N MET A 116 4.99 -10.44 -10.63
CA MET A 116 4.53 -11.22 -9.49
C MET A 116 3.52 -12.26 -9.92
N GLU A 117 3.58 -13.44 -9.35
CA GLU A 117 2.65 -14.53 -9.64
C GLU A 117 2.29 -15.30 -8.37
N ILE A 118 1.04 -15.76 -8.30
CA ILE A 118 0.57 -16.65 -7.23
C ILE A 118 0.63 -18.08 -7.77
N VAL A 119 1.49 -18.88 -7.17
CA VAL A 119 1.69 -20.29 -7.54
C VAL A 119 1.06 -21.21 -6.49
N HIS A 120 0.32 -22.20 -6.96
CA HIS A 120 -0.44 -23.12 -6.09
C HIS A 120 0.24 -24.48 -5.90
N LYS A 121 1.27 -24.77 -6.68
CA LYS A 121 1.99 -26.05 -6.66
C LYS A 121 3.41 -25.95 -7.17
N GLU A 122 4.21 -26.95 -6.87
CA GLU A 122 5.62 -27.01 -7.25
C GLU A 122 5.87 -26.86 -8.76
N SER A 123 5.02 -27.45 -9.61
CA SER A 123 5.22 -27.34 -11.07
C SER A 123 5.09 -25.92 -11.59
N GLU A 124 4.18 -25.11 -11.03
CA GLU A 124 4.02 -23.71 -11.37
C GLU A 124 5.24 -22.90 -10.85
N LEU A 125 5.68 -23.15 -9.61
CA LEU A 125 6.88 -22.55 -9.05
C LEU A 125 8.11 -22.81 -9.92
N ARG A 126 8.32 -24.04 -10.38
CA ARG A 126 9.44 -24.38 -11.28
C ARG A 126 9.38 -23.67 -12.61
N THR A 127 8.19 -23.51 -13.17
CA THR A 127 8.00 -22.77 -14.43
C THR A 127 8.34 -21.31 -14.24
N TYR A 128 7.78 -20.67 -13.23
CA TYR A 128 8.06 -19.27 -12.89
C TYR A 128 9.55 -19.02 -12.63
N MET A 129 10.19 -19.87 -11.81
CA MET A 129 11.61 -19.70 -11.46
C MET A 129 12.52 -19.76 -12.67
N LYS A 130 12.21 -20.60 -13.68
CA LYS A 130 12.99 -20.64 -14.93
C LYS A 130 12.92 -19.33 -15.70
N GLU A 131 11.77 -18.71 -15.75
CA GLU A 131 11.54 -17.45 -16.44
C GLU A 131 12.12 -16.26 -15.65
N ALA A 132 11.89 -16.23 -14.34
CA ALA A 132 12.35 -15.17 -13.45
C ALA A 132 13.87 -15.14 -13.29
N VAL A 133 14.53 -16.28 -13.11
CA VAL A 133 15.98 -16.39 -12.97
C VAL A 133 16.68 -16.01 -14.28
N GLN A 134 16.11 -16.39 -15.44
CA GLN A 134 16.65 -15.99 -16.74
C GLN A 134 16.54 -14.48 -16.99
N ALA A 135 15.53 -13.83 -16.43
CA ALA A 135 15.29 -12.40 -16.64
C ALA A 135 16.02 -11.49 -15.65
N SER A 136 16.60 -12.02 -14.57
CA SER A 136 17.02 -11.23 -13.40
C SER A 136 18.53 -11.22 -13.10
N ASP A 137 19.41 -11.71 -13.99
CA ASP A 137 20.85 -11.72 -13.78
C ASP A 137 21.28 -12.09 -12.33
N ASP A 138 20.87 -13.26 -11.82
CA ASP A 138 21.14 -13.75 -10.47
C ASP A 138 20.50 -12.95 -9.30
N ALA A 139 19.55 -12.06 -9.58
CA ALA A 139 18.83 -11.38 -8.51
C ALA A 139 17.98 -12.36 -7.67
N PRO A 140 17.93 -12.20 -6.35
CA PRO A 140 17.13 -13.08 -5.50
C PRO A 140 15.64 -12.98 -5.84
N VAL A 141 14.96 -14.11 -5.74
CA VAL A 141 13.50 -14.23 -5.85
C VAL A 141 12.92 -14.43 -4.45
N LEU A 142 11.77 -13.85 -4.22
CA LEU A 142 11.07 -13.87 -2.96
C LEU A 142 9.88 -14.80 -3.05
N LEU A 143 9.71 -15.63 -2.04
CA LEU A 143 8.60 -16.52 -1.82
C LEU A 143 7.87 -16.05 -0.57
N ASP A 144 6.64 -15.57 -0.70
CA ASP A 144 5.81 -15.18 0.44
C ASP A 144 4.57 -16.09 0.48
N HIS A 145 4.23 -16.62 1.65
CA HIS A 145 2.97 -17.36 1.81
C HIS A 145 1.79 -16.47 1.46
N PHE A 146 0.93 -16.93 0.55
CA PHE A 146 -0.24 -16.18 0.14
C PHE A 146 -1.39 -16.38 1.13
N LEU A 147 -1.83 -15.29 1.75
CA LEU A 147 -2.92 -15.28 2.72
C LEU A 147 -4.28 -15.34 2.00
N ASN A 148 -4.69 -16.52 1.62
CA ASN A 148 -5.95 -16.72 0.90
C ASN A 148 -7.15 -16.33 1.77
N ASN A 149 -8.08 -15.54 1.22
CA ASN A 149 -9.25 -14.99 1.91
C ASN A 149 -8.95 -14.02 3.08
N ALA A 150 -7.74 -13.51 3.22
CA ALA A 150 -7.46 -12.45 4.17
C ALA A 150 -8.16 -11.13 3.76
N ILE A 151 -8.50 -10.33 4.76
CA ILE A 151 -8.96 -8.94 4.56
C ILE A 151 -7.72 -8.07 4.52
N GLU A 152 -7.46 -7.40 3.40
CA GLU A 152 -6.37 -6.45 3.27
C GLU A 152 -6.79 -5.07 3.78
N VAL A 153 -5.85 -4.38 4.43
CA VAL A 153 -6.11 -3.11 5.11
C VAL A 153 -4.92 -2.18 4.90
N ASP A 154 -5.18 -1.00 4.36
CA ASP A 154 -4.22 0.10 4.36
C ASP A 154 -4.41 0.98 5.60
N VAL A 155 -3.31 1.33 6.26
CA VAL A 155 -3.32 2.29 7.37
C VAL A 155 -2.33 3.42 7.07
N ASP A 156 -2.86 4.63 6.92
CA ASP A 156 -2.04 5.83 6.82
C ASP A 156 -1.85 6.47 8.19
N ALA A 157 -0.62 6.90 8.48
CA ALA A 157 -0.26 7.58 9.71
C ALA A 157 0.61 8.81 9.44
N VAL A 158 0.55 9.79 10.34
CA VAL A 158 1.44 10.96 10.37
C VAL A 158 2.20 10.96 11.68
N CYS A 159 3.49 11.24 11.60
CA CYS A 159 4.38 11.27 12.75
C CYS A 159 5.26 12.54 12.71
N ASP A 160 5.54 13.12 13.89
CA ASP A 160 6.46 14.25 14.05
C ASP A 160 7.79 13.87 14.71
N GLY A 161 8.05 12.55 14.82
CA GLY A 161 9.21 11.97 15.51
C GLY A 161 8.92 11.54 16.95
N GLU A 162 7.89 12.10 17.58
CA GLU A 162 7.48 11.78 18.96
C GLU A 162 6.05 11.21 18.99
N GLN A 163 5.10 11.95 18.44
CA GLN A 163 3.70 11.58 18.39
C GLN A 163 3.36 10.95 17.04
N VAL A 164 2.56 9.89 17.07
CA VAL A 164 1.99 9.23 15.91
C VAL A 164 0.47 9.34 15.95
N VAL A 165 -0.11 9.90 14.92
CA VAL A 165 -1.56 9.98 14.73
C VAL A 165 -1.96 9.14 13.52
N ILE A 166 -2.90 8.23 13.71
CA ILE A 166 -3.49 7.47 12.61
C ILE A 166 -4.33 8.43 11.78
N GLY A 167 -4.05 8.48 10.48
CA GLY A 167 -4.80 9.25 9.51
C GLY A 167 -6.09 8.55 9.12
N ALA A 168 -6.00 7.24 8.82
CA ALA A 168 -7.15 6.39 8.53
C ALA A 168 -6.77 4.91 8.56
N ILE A 169 -7.79 4.07 8.79
CA ILE A 169 -7.79 2.64 8.50
C ILE A 169 -8.75 2.41 7.34
N MET A 170 -8.27 1.82 6.26
CA MET A 170 -9.03 1.58 5.03
C MET A 170 -9.11 0.08 4.76
N GLN A 171 -10.32 -0.47 4.75
CA GLN A 171 -10.54 -1.87 4.45
C GLN A 171 -10.74 -2.06 2.95
N HIS A 172 -9.95 -2.96 2.33
CA HIS A 172 -10.11 -3.32 0.92
C HIS A 172 -11.39 -4.14 0.71
N ILE A 173 -12.00 -3.99 -0.46
CA ILE A 173 -13.19 -4.73 -0.89
C ILE A 173 -12.77 -5.97 -1.68
N GLU A 174 -11.76 -5.85 -2.55
CA GLU A 174 -11.19 -6.97 -3.26
C GLU A 174 -10.43 -7.90 -2.30
N GLN A 175 -10.27 -9.12 -2.75
CA GLN A 175 -9.49 -10.11 -2.00
C GLN A 175 -8.02 -9.72 -1.91
N CYS A 176 -7.35 -10.19 -0.86
CA CYS A 176 -5.90 -10.03 -0.69
C CYS A 176 -5.14 -10.52 -1.94
N GLY A 177 -4.08 -9.78 -2.31
CA GLY A 177 -3.26 -10.06 -3.48
C GLY A 177 -3.63 -9.25 -4.73
N VAL A 178 -4.73 -8.48 -4.71
CA VAL A 178 -4.96 -7.42 -5.69
C VAL A 178 -4.16 -6.18 -5.29
N HIS A 179 -3.50 -5.53 -6.25
CA HIS A 179 -2.71 -4.33 -5.97
C HIS A 179 -3.55 -3.25 -5.28
N SER A 180 -3.04 -2.63 -4.22
CA SER A 180 -3.78 -1.63 -3.42
C SER A 180 -4.29 -0.42 -4.23
N GLY A 181 -3.60 -0.07 -5.33
CA GLY A 181 -4.07 0.95 -6.28
C GLY A 181 -5.31 0.55 -7.07
N ASP A 182 -5.50 -0.76 -7.28
CA ASP A 182 -6.61 -1.33 -8.05
C ASP A 182 -7.79 -1.74 -7.17
N SER A 183 -7.54 -1.93 -5.87
CA SER A 183 -8.59 -2.30 -4.92
C SER A 183 -9.45 -1.08 -4.56
N ALA A 184 -10.75 -1.31 -4.52
CA ALA A 184 -11.67 -0.41 -3.85
C ALA A 184 -11.42 -0.49 -2.33
N CYS A 185 -11.56 0.61 -1.61
CA CYS A 185 -11.42 0.59 -0.17
C CYS A 185 -12.43 1.49 0.53
N SER A 186 -12.89 1.03 1.70
CA SER A 186 -13.86 1.73 2.56
C SER A 186 -13.18 2.40 3.74
N LEU A 187 -13.53 3.63 3.99
CA LEU A 187 -13.21 4.41 5.18
C LEU A 187 -14.51 4.97 5.79
N PRO A 188 -14.83 4.63 7.06
CA PRO A 188 -14.18 3.65 7.92
C PRO A 188 -14.33 2.21 7.40
N PRO A 189 -13.60 1.23 8.00
CA PRO A 189 -13.81 -0.18 7.72
C PRO A 189 -15.27 -0.60 7.90
N TYR A 190 -15.78 -1.44 6.99
CA TYR A 190 -17.20 -1.84 7.01
C TYR A 190 -17.48 -3.18 7.70
N SER A 191 -16.47 -4.04 7.83
CA SER A 191 -16.64 -5.38 8.42
C SER A 191 -15.60 -5.75 9.48
N LEU A 192 -14.50 -4.99 9.61
CA LEU A 192 -13.47 -5.26 10.62
C LEU A 192 -13.97 -4.93 12.02
N PRO A 193 -13.84 -5.87 13.00
CA PRO A 193 -14.17 -5.61 14.40
C PRO A 193 -13.39 -4.43 14.99
N ALA A 194 -13.98 -3.70 15.93
CA ALA A 194 -13.35 -2.51 16.51
C ALA A 194 -12.06 -2.83 17.29
N ASP A 195 -12.03 -3.94 18.00
CA ASP A 195 -10.86 -4.43 18.74
C ASP A 195 -9.70 -4.78 17.82
N VAL A 196 -9.98 -5.34 16.64
CA VAL A 196 -8.97 -5.59 15.61
C VAL A 196 -8.42 -4.27 15.05
N GLN A 197 -9.30 -3.29 14.80
CA GLN A 197 -8.87 -1.96 14.37
C GLN A 197 -7.99 -1.27 15.42
N ASP A 198 -8.30 -1.41 16.70
CA ASP A 198 -7.50 -0.85 17.79
C ASP A 198 -6.12 -1.51 17.87
N LEU A 199 -6.06 -2.83 17.67
CA LEU A 199 -4.80 -3.56 17.61
C LEU A 199 -3.95 -3.12 16.41
N MET A 200 -4.55 -2.90 15.24
CA MET A 200 -3.87 -2.35 14.06
C MET A 200 -3.29 -0.96 14.34
N ARG A 201 -4.05 -0.07 15.00
CA ARG A 201 -3.56 1.25 15.41
C ARG A 201 -2.30 1.15 16.26
N GLU A 202 -2.29 0.28 17.26
CA GLU A 202 -1.15 0.11 18.14
C GLU A 202 0.07 -0.49 17.42
N GLN A 203 -0.13 -1.46 16.53
CA GLN A 203 0.94 -2.04 15.72
C GLN A 203 1.59 -0.99 14.81
N VAL A 204 0.78 -0.19 14.11
CA VAL A 204 1.28 0.88 13.22
C VAL A 204 2.04 1.95 14.01
N LYS A 205 1.53 2.37 15.18
CA LYS A 205 2.25 3.31 16.05
C LYS A 205 3.58 2.77 16.53
N LYS A 206 3.66 1.47 16.88
CA LYS A 206 4.93 0.83 17.27
C LYS A 206 5.94 0.86 16.13
N MET A 207 5.53 0.51 14.92
CA MET A 207 6.41 0.54 13.75
C MET A 207 6.89 1.95 13.40
N ALA A 208 5.99 2.94 13.44
CA ALA A 208 6.35 4.33 13.15
C ALA A 208 7.39 4.88 14.13
N ARG A 209 7.26 4.56 15.44
CA ARG A 209 8.24 4.94 16.46
C ARG A 209 9.56 4.22 16.29
N GLU A 210 9.54 2.92 16.04
CA GLU A 210 10.75 2.11 15.85
C GLU A 210 11.54 2.55 14.61
N LEU A 211 10.86 2.97 13.55
CA LEU A 211 11.50 3.54 12.36
C LEU A 211 11.92 5.00 12.54
N GLY A 212 11.43 5.70 13.57
CA GLY A 212 11.69 7.13 13.74
C GLY A 212 11.09 7.97 12.61
N VAL A 213 9.86 7.65 12.20
CA VAL A 213 9.19 8.32 11.07
C VAL A 213 8.94 9.79 11.39
N ILE A 214 9.25 10.66 10.42
CA ILE A 214 8.86 12.07 10.42
C ILE A 214 8.15 12.36 9.10
N GLY A 215 6.87 12.64 9.16
CA GLY A 215 5.99 12.79 8.00
C GLY A 215 4.99 11.65 7.89
N LEU A 216 4.72 11.19 6.67
CA LEU A 216 3.75 10.15 6.38
C LEU A 216 4.38 8.75 6.41
N MET A 217 3.56 7.80 6.84
CA MET A 217 3.83 6.37 6.73
C MET A 217 2.55 5.65 6.33
N ASN A 218 2.63 4.79 5.34
CA ASN A 218 1.60 3.83 4.98
C ASN A 218 2.02 2.44 5.42
N THR A 219 1.07 1.68 5.94
CA THR A 219 1.27 0.28 6.33
C THR A 219 0.19 -0.56 5.67
N GLN A 220 0.59 -1.60 4.96
CA GLN A 220 -0.32 -2.63 4.45
C GLN A 220 -0.36 -3.80 5.44
N LEU A 221 -1.55 -4.13 5.87
CA LEU A 221 -1.85 -5.22 6.79
C LEU A 221 -2.79 -6.21 6.12
N ALA A 222 -2.76 -7.46 6.59
CA ALA A 222 -3.76 -8.46 6.26
C ALA A 222 -4.31 -9.06 7.55
N TYR A 223 -5.63 -9.23 7.62
CA TYR A 223 -6.31 -9.86 8.74
C TYR A 223 -6.90 -11.21 8.30
N GLN A 224 -6.49 -12.27 8.96
CA GLN A 224 -6.95 -13.63 8.67
C GLN A 224 -6.99 -14.46 9.96
N ASP A 225 -8.08 -15.18 10.19
CA ASP A 225 -8.23 -16.15 11.28
C ASP A 225 -7.91 -15.58 12.69
N GLY A 226 -8.26 -14.32 12.94
CA GLY A 226 -8.00 -13.66 14.21
C GLY A 226 -6.61 -13.01 14.34
N GLU A 227 -5.76 -13.11 13.31
CA GLU A 227 -4.39 -12.64 13.32
C GLU A 227 -4.16 -11.51 12.33
N ILE A 228 -3.30 -10.57 12.72
CA ILE A 228 -2.87 -9.46 11.87
C ILE A 228 -1.46 -9.74 11.37
N TYR A 229 -1.28 -9.67 10.06
CA TYR A 229 0.01 -9.82 9.39
C TYR A 229 0.43 -8.49 8.78
N VAL A 230 1.68 -8.10 9.00
CA VAL A 230 2.29 -6.93 8.34
C VAL A 230 2.81 -7.38 6.97
N ILE A 231 2.29 -6.76 5.92
CA ILE A 231 2.71 -7.05 4.53
C ILE A 231 3.88 -6.15 4.15
N GLU A 232 3.71 -4.83 4.30
CA GLU A 232 4.76 -3.87 4.03
C GLU A 232 4.55 -2.55 4.78
N VAL A 233 5.63 -1.80 4.95
CA VAL A 233 5.61 -0.45 5.50
C VAL A 233 6.33 0.50 4.53
N ASN A 234 5.68 1.59 4.22
CA ASN A 234 6.19 2.62 3.33
C ASN A 234 6.29 3.95 4.08
N PRO A 235 7.48 4.40 4.53
CA PRO A 235 7.65 5.67 5.24
C PRO A 235 7.59 6.86 4.26
N ARG A 236 6.49 7.00 3.56
CA ARG A 236 6.20 8.01 2.54
C ARG A 236 4.71 8.21 2.37
N ALA A 237 4.33 9.24 1.60
CA ALA A 237 2.96 9.42 1.15
C ALA A 237 2.51 8.24 0.28
N SER A 238 1.35 7.68 0.61
CA SER A 238 0.65 6.67 -0.17
C SER A 238 -0.26 7.34 -1.22
N ARG A 239 -0.78 6.54 -2.13
CA ARG A 239 -1.81 6.99 -3.08
C ARG A 239 -3.15 7.27 -2.41
N THR A 240 -3.40 6.68 -1.24
CA THR A 240 -4.63 6.88 -0.47
C THR A 240 -4.67 8.20 0.29
N VAL A 241 -3.55 8.89 0.47
CA VAL A 241 -3.47 10.17 1.21
C VAL A 241 -4.45 11.23 0.69
N PRO A 242 -4.64 11.46 -0.63
CA PRO A 242 -5.63 12.40 -1.12
C PRO A 242 -7.06 11.98 -0.80
N PHE A 243 -7.38 10.69 -0.93
CA PHE A 243 -8.67 10.12 -0.56
C PHE A 243 -8.94 10.31 0.93
N VAL A 244 -8.03 9.87 1.80
CA VAL A 244 -8.14 10.04 3.26
C VAL A 244 -8.33 11.50 3.63
N SER A 245 -7.53 12.40 3.06
CA SER A 245 -7.60 13.83 3.37
C SER A 245 -8.96 14.44 3.05
N LYS A 246 -9.59 14.02 1.96
CA LYS A 246 -10.96 14.42 1.60
C LYS A 246 -12.00 13.86 2.57
N CYS A 247 -11.85 12.57 2.94
CA CYS A 247 -12.78 11.90 3.85
C CYS A 247 -12.79 12.50 5.24
N ILE A 248 -11.63 12.86 5.78
CA ILE A 248 -11.51 13.38 7.16
C ILE A 248 -11.55 14.91 7.24
N GLY A 249 -11.56 15.61 6.11
CA GLY A 249 -11.55 17.08 6.04
C GLY A 249 -10.23 17.72 6.49
N ALA A 250 -9.12 16.97 6.53
CA ALA A 250 -7.80 17.46 6.93
C ALA A 250 -6.72 16.98 5.96
N SER A 251 -5.93 17.90 5.42
CA SER A 251 -4.85 17.55 4.48
C SER A 251 -3.67 16.90 5.19
N LEU A 252 -3.59 15.57 5.14
CA LEU A 252 -2.49 14.81 5.74
C LEU A 252 -1.13 15.21 5.14
N ALA A 253 -1.08 15.49 3.83
CA ALA A 253 0.15 15.92 3.18
C ALA A 253 0.67 17.25 3.75
N LYS A 254 -0.22 18.24 4.00
CA LYS A 254 0.17 19.51 4.64
C LYS A 254 0.63 19.31 6.07
N VAL A 255 -0.08 18.47 6.85
CA VAL A 255 0.30 18.16 8.23
C VAL A 255 1.68 17.52 8.24
N ALA A 256 1.92 16.52 7.40
CA ALA A 256 3.20 15.82 7.32
C ALA A 256 4.35 16.73 6.86
N ALA A 257 4.15 17.55 5.83
CA ALA A 257 5.18 18.49 5.37
C ALA A 257 5.60 19.47 6.47
N ARG A 258 4.65 19.92 7.30
CA ARG A 258 4.95 20.76 8.47
C ARG A 258 5.72 20.01 9.54
N CYS A 259 5.41 18.72 9.79
CA CYS A 259 6.19 17.89 10.69
C CYS A 259 7.64 17.76 10.21
N GLN A 260 7.84 17.55 8.92
CA GLN A 260 9.18 17.42 8.34
C GLN A 260 10.04 18.68 8.49
N VAL A 261 9.43 19.86 8.54
CA VAL A 261 10.14 21.13 8.80
C VAL A 261 10.14 21.52 10.28
N GLY A 262 9.80 20.60 11.19
CA GLY A 262 9.95 20.76 12.64
C GLY A 262 8.72 21.28 13.40
N MET A 263 7.53 21.36 12.77
CA MET A 263 6.30 21.72 13.47
C MET A 263 5.63 20.47 14.02
N SER A 264 5.48 20.38 15.36
CA SER A 264 4.84 19.20 15.98
C SER A 264 3.37 19.06 15.62
N LEU A 265 2.85 17.85 15.73
CA LEU A 265 1.42 17.55 15.55
C LEU A 265 0.56 18.34 16.54
N ALA A 266 1.04 18.49 17.77
CA ALA A 266 0.38 19.28 18.80
C ALA A 266 0.25 20.77 18.42
N ALA A 267 1.31 21.36 17.87
CA ALA A 267 1.30 22.76 17.41
C ALA A 267 0.35 22.98 16.22
N GLN A 268 0.07 21.92 15.47
CA GLN A 268 -0.88 21.93 14.35
C GLN A 268 -2.33 21.63 14.76
N GLY A 269 -2.57 21.26 16.03
CA GLY A 269 -3.89 20.82 16.51
C GLY A 269 -4.31 19.45 15.97
N PHE A 270 -3.38 18.68 15.40
CA PHE A 270 -3.63 17.36 14.83
C PHE A 270 -3.11 16.26 15.76
N THR A 271 -3.83 16.03 16.87
CA THR A 271 -3.36 15.16 17.98
C THR A 271 -4.12 13.85 18.11
N LYS A 272 -5.19 13.66 17.33
CA LYS A 272 -6.03 12.46 17.36
C LYS A 272 -6.56 12.11 15.98
N GLU A 273 -6.85 10.84 15.79
CA GLU A 273 -7.53 10.32 14.60
C GLU A 273 -8.92 10.96 14.43
N ILE A 274 -9.27 11.26 13.19
CA ILE A 274 -10.59 11.76 12.80
C ILE A 274 -11.32 10.60 12.12
N ILE A 275 -12.33 10.04 12.78
CA ILE A 275 -13.16 8.98 12.21
C ILE A 275 -14.46 9.61 11.74
N PRO A 276 -14.76 9.60 10.42
CA PRO A 276 -16.02 10.12 9.90
C PRO A 276 -17.21 9.31 10.41
N ASN A 277 -18.36 9.97 10.55
CA ASN A 277 -19.65 9.33 10.87
C ASN A 277 -20.45 8.91 9.61
N TYR A 278 -19.79 8.87 8.48
CA TYR A 278 -20.28 8.46 7.17
C TYR A 278 -19.24 7.57 6.51
N PHE A 279 -19.66 6.80 5.50
CA PHE A 279 -18.75 5.97 4.71
C PHE A 279 -18.27 6.72 3.47
N SER A 280 -17.00 6.52 3.16
CA SER A 280 -16.40 6.90 1.88
C SER A 280 -15.78 5.67 1.25
N VAL A 281 -16.06 5.45 -0.02
CA VAL A 281 -15.44 4.34 -0.78
C VAL A 281 -14.64 4.93 -1.93
N LYS A 282 -13.35 4.57 -1.96
CA LYS A 282 -12.49 4.78 -3.13
C LYS A 282 -12.74 3.65 -4.11
N GLU A 283 -12.91 3.97 -5.38
CA GLU A 283 -13.03 3.02 -6.47
C GLU A 283 -11.97 3.31 -7.54
N ALA A 284 -11.32 2.28 -8.05
CA ALA A 284 -10.34 2.41 -9.12
C ALA A 284 -11.01 2.61 -10.48
N VAL A 285 -10.37 3.37 -11.36
CA VAL A 285 -10.80 3.55 -12.74
C VAL A 285 -9.86 2.80 -13.67
N PHE A 286 -10.42 1.90 -14.49
CA PHE A 286 -9.66 1.05 -15.40
C PHE A 286 -9.84 1.45 -16.86
N PRO A 287 -8.78 1.42 -17.67
CA PRO A 287 -8.86 1.76 -19.10
C PRO A 287 -9.20 0.55 -19.98
N PHE A 288 -9.83 -0.51 -19.46
CA PHE A 288 -10.08 -1.76 -20.20
C PHE A 288 -10.89 -1.55 -21.47
N ASN A 289 -11.80 -0.57 -21.47
CA ASN A 289 -12.57 -0.21 -22.66
C ASN A 289 -11.70 0.33 -23.82
N LYS A 290 -10.50 0.82 -23.53
CA LYS A 290 -9.52 1.31 -24.51
C LYS A 290 -8.56 0.19 -24.98
N PHE A 291 -8.49 -0.89 -24.24
CA PHE A 291 -7.57 -2.01 -24.47
C PHE A 291 -8.32 -3.36 -24.46
N PRO A 292 -9.16 -3.63 -25.47
CA PRO A 292 -10.09 -4.79 -25.45
C PRO A 292 -9.41 -6.16 -25.46
N ALA A 293 -8.12 -6.24 -25.73
CA ALA A 293 -7.33 -7.48 -25.72
C ALA A 293 -6.65 -7.76 -24.36
N VAL A 294 -6.79 -6.86 -23.39
CA VAL A 294 -6.20 -7.03 -22.05
C VAL A 294 -7.16 -7.79 -21.15
N ASP A 295 -6.64 -8.79 -20.45
CA ASP A 295 -7.41 -9.51 -19.43
C ASP A 295 -7.80 -8.56 -18.28
N PRO A 296 -9.10 -8.42 -17.95
CA PRO A 296 -9.56 -7.55 -16.87
C PRO A 296 -9.39 -8.15 -15.47
N ILE A 297 -8.93 -9.39 -15.32
CA ILE A 297 -8.72 -10.01 -14.01
C ILE A 297 -7.63 -9.23 -13.27
N LEU A 298 -7.97 -8.77 -12.07
CA LEU A 298 -7.07 -8.03 -11.20
C LEU A 298 -6.11 -8.98 -10.48
N GLY A 299 -4.92 -8.46 -10.19
CA GLY A 299 -3.85 -9.19 -9.53
C GLY A 299 -2.85 -8.25 -8.88
N PRO A 300 -1.64 -8.73 -8.56
CA PRO A 300 -0.64 -7.93 -7.86
C PRO A 300 -0.04 -6.79 -8.71
N GLU A 301 -0.21 -6.80 -10.04
CA GLU A 301 0.24 -5.73 -10.92
C GLU A 301 -0.84 -4.66 -11.08
N MET A 302 -0.47 -3.37 -10.86
CA MET A 302 -1.39 -2.25 -10.99
C MET A 302 -1.81 -1.99 -12.43
N ARG A 303 -3.13 -1.86 -12.68
CA ARG A 303 -3.75 -1.59 -13.97
C ARG A 303 -4.61 -0.33 -14.02
N SER A 304 -4.98 0.21 -12.88
CA SER A 304 -5.79 1.42 -12.77
C SER A 304 -5.04 2.66 -13.25
N THR A 305 -5.80 3.62 -13.78
CA THR A 305 -5.29 4.92 -14.28
C THR A 305 -5.79 6.11 -13.49
N GLY A 306 -6.69 5.89 -12.56
CA GLY A 306 -7.27 6.91 -11.71
C GLY A 306 -8.17 6.32 -10.64
N GLU A 307 -8.79 7.19 -9.87
CA GLU A 307 -9.70 6.81 -8.80
C GLU A 307 -10.84 7.80 -8.67
N VAL A 308 -11.98 7.32 -8.17
CA VAL A 308 -13.15 8.11 -7.81
C VAL A 308 -13.56 7.82 -6.38
N MET A 309 -14.46 8.62 -5.83
CA MET A 309 -14.95 8.46 -4.46
C MET A 309 -16.46 8.54 -4.41
N GLY A 310 -17.09 7.56 -3.74
CA GLY A 310 -18.48 7.60 -3.33
C GLY A 310 -18.58 7.91 -1.84
N VAL A 311 -19.60 8.69 -1.44
CA VAL A 311 -19.88 9.02 -0.03
C VAL A 311 -21.35 8.73 0.28
N GLY A 312 -21.61 8.12 1.44
CA GLY A 312 -22.97 7.76 1.87
C GLY A 312 -23.06 7.56 3.38
N ASP A 313 -24.27 7.58 3.91
CA ASP A 313 -24.54 7.30 5.33
C ASP A 313 -24.35 5.80 5.65
N THR A 314 -24.39 4.95 4.64
CA THR A 314 -24.11 3.53 4.73
C THR A 314 -23.00 3.12 3.75
N PHE A 315 -22.31 2.02 4.08
CA PHE A 315 -21.32 1.43 3.18
C PHE A 315 -21.90 1.12 1.78
N ALA A 316 -23.10 0.52 1.73
CA ALA A 316 -23.75 0.16 0.47
C ALA A 316 -24.04 1.38 -0.42
N GLU A 317 -24.49 2.48 0.18
CA GLU A 317 -24.70 3.74 -0.54
C GLU A 317 -23.41 4.33 -1.08
N ALA A 318 -22.36 4.40 -0.25
CA ALA A 318 -21.05 4.91 -0.65
C ALA A 318 -20.44 4.06 -1.78
N TYR A 319 -20.52 2.73 -1.65
CA TYR A 319 -20.03 1.80 -2.66
C TYR A 319 -20.79 1.92 -3.98
N SER A 320 -22.14 1.97 -3.94
CA SER A 320 -22.93 2.16 -5.17
C SER A 320 -22.61 3.48 -5.88
N LYS A 321 -22.37 4.56 -5.12
CA LYS A 321 -21.96 5.85 -5.69
C LYS A 321 -20.54 5.80 -6.30
N SER A 322 -19.62 5.06 -5.69
CA SER A 322 -18.26 4.90 -6.23
C SER A 322 -18.27 4.14 -7.56
N GLN A 323 -19.08 3.08 -7.68
CA GLN A 323 -19.28 2.34 -8.93
C GLN A 323 -19.82 3.26 -10.04
N LEU A 324 -20.85 4.05 -9.75
CA LEU A 324 -21.38 5.04 -10.69
C LEU A 324 -20.33 6.08 -11.09
N GLY A 325 -19.48 6.50 -10.14
CA GLY A 325 -18.36 7.42 -10.39
C GLY A 325 -17.29 6.82 -11.31
N ALA A 326 -17.05 5.51 -11.20
CA ALA A 326 -16.14 4.77 -12.08
C ALA A 326 -16.74 4.47 -13.48
N SER A 327 -17.96 4.94 -13.73
CA SER A 327 -18.75 4.70 -14.97
C SER A 327 -19.28 3.26 -15.09
N ASP A 328 -19.35 2.52 -14.00
CA ASP A 328 -19.99 1.22 -13.93
C ASP A 328 -21.49 1.38 -13.60
N ALA A 329 -22.28 1.53 -14.65
CA ALA A 329 -23.72 1.68 -14.49
C ALA A 329 -24.35 0.36 -14.01
N ILE A 330 -24.99 0.40 -12.83
CA ILE A 330 -25.74 -0.75 -12.31
C ILE A 330 -27.01 -0.93 -13.15
N PRO A 331 -27.22 -2.07 -13.83
CA PRO A 331 -28.42 -2.32 -14.63
C PRO A 331 -29.67 -2.30 -13.76
N LYS A 332 -30.72 -1.64 -14.24
CA LYS A 332 -32.01 -1.54 -13.52
C LYS A 332 -33.06 -2.55 -14.01
N SER A 333 -32.74 -3.31 -15.04
CA SER A 333 -33.65 -4.30 -15.66
C SER A 333 -32.86 -5.33 -16.43
N GLY A 334 -33.47 -6.49 -16.70
CA GLY A 334 -32.88 -7.57 -17.46
C GLY A 334 -32.79 -8.88 -16.69
N LYS A 335 -31.86 -9.75 -17.07
CA LYS A 335 -31.56 -11.02 -16.39
C LYS A 335 -30.20 -10.87 -15.69
N ALA A 336 -30.11 -11.32 -14.45
CA ALA A 336 -28.87 -11.35 -13.68
C ALA A 336 -28.35 -12.79 -13.55
N ILE A 337 -27.04 -12.94 -13.64
CA ILE A 337 -26.32 -14.14 -13.20
C ILE A 337 -25.60 -13.79 -11.92
N ILE A 338 -25.84 -14.58 -10.87
CA ILE A 338 -25.20 -14.40 -9.58
C ILE A 338 -24.19 -15.53 -9.38
N SER A 339 -22.94 -15.17 -9.26
CA SER A 339 -21.84 -16.09 -8.95
C SER A 339 -21.07 -15.53 -7.75
N VAL A 340 -21.00 -16.31 -6.69
CA VAL A 340 -20.33 -15.94 -5.44
C VAL A 340 -19.49 -17.10 -4.93
N ARG A 341 -18.55 -16.82 -4.05
CA ARG A 341 -17.75 -17.84 -3.37
C ARG A 341 -18.66 -18.79 -2.57
N ASP A 342 -18.19 -20.01 -2.32
CA ASP A 342 -18.97 -21.01 -1.58
C ASP A 342 -19.40 -20.51 -0.19
N PHE A 343 -18.54 -19.74 0.47
CA PHE A 343 -18.83 -19.13 1.76
C PHE A 343 -20.02 -18.14 1.71
N ASP A 344 -20.19 -17.42 0.61
CA ASP A 344 -21.23 -16.39 0.46
C ASP A 344 -22.55 -16.93 -0.08
N LYS A 345 -22.58 -18.21 -0.55
CA LYS A 345 -23.79 -18.80 -1.19
C LYS A 345 -25.03 -18.78 -0.32
N ALA A 346 -24.89 -19.05 0.99
CA ALA A 346 -26.05 -19.02 1.88
C ALA A 346 -26.59 -17.60 2.07
N GLY A 347 -25.73 -16.60 2.18
CA GLY A 347 -26.08 -15.20 2.37
C GLY A 347 -26.68 -14.53 1.15
N ILE A 348 -26.29 -14.95 -0.06
CA ILE A 348 -26.79 -14.34 -1.31
C ILE A 348 -28.21 -14.79 -1.68
N VAL A 349 -28.67 -15.94 -1.18
CA VAL A 349 -29.98 -16.49 -1.55
C VAL A 349 -31.16 -15.56 -1.19
N PRO A 350 -31.25 -14.94 0.01
CA PRO A 350 -32.28 -13.94 0.30
C PRO A 350 -32.24 -12.75 -0.67
N VAL A 351 -31.06 -12.20 -0.91
CA VAL A 351 -30.84 -11.03 -1.80
C VAL A 351 -31.25 -11.36 -3.23
N ALA A 352 -30.95 -12.57 -3.71
CA ALA A 352 -31.32 -13.00 -5.05
C ALA A 352 -32.83 -13.20 -5.27
N LYS A 353 -33.61 -13.29 -4.18
CA LYS A 353 -35.07 -13.43 -4.23
C LYS A 353 -35.81 -12.09 -4.25
N GLU A 354 -35.18 -11.02 -3.79
CA GLU A 354 -35.68 -9.65 -3.89
C GLU A 354 -35.48 -9.08 -5.31
#